data_86aec51acf0a7b236e444d99ed6a3fda
#
_entry.id   86aec51acf0a7b236e444d99ed6a3fda
#
_cell.length_a   1.000
_cell.length_b   1.000
_cell.length_c   1.000
_cell.angle_alpha   90.00
_cell.angle_beta   90.00
_cell.angle_gamma   90.00
#
_symmetry.space_group_name_H-M   'P 1'
#
loop_
_entity.id
_entity.type
_entity.pdbx_description
1 polymer ?
#
loop_
_entity_poly.entity_id
_entity_poly.type
_entity_poly.pdbx_seq_one_letter_code
_entity_poly.pdbx_strand_id
1 'polypeptide(L)'
;MILGEGDGTVNLLSVGYMCNRGWKYHRYNPAGVKIKTYEMPHEPDRFSPRGGPNTGDHVDILGRQSLNDLILRVAAGRGEEIEEMVVSRIAEYAANVEIREEEEYKVKGEEDDGKEEEKRRGRVRDKLEEKAEEVLETLERIVAGKDGDKKGNKDEL
;
A
#
# COMPACT_ATOMS: atom_id res chain seq x y z
N MET A 1 26.22 11.18 24.89
CA MET A 1 25.33 10.38 24.02
C MET A 1 24.24 9.85 24.90
N ILE A 2 22.97 10.16 24.63
CA ILE A 2 21.82 9.65 25.39
C ILE A 2 21.35 8.41 24.62
N LEU A 3 21.44 7.25 25.24
CA LEU A 3 20.92 6.00 24.68
C LEU A 3 19.42 5.94 25.00
N GLY A 4 18.62 5.62 24.01
CA GLY A 4 17.18 5.40 24.12
C GLY A 4 16.79 3.98 23.74
N GLU A 5 15.53 3.61 23.95
CA GLU A 5 14.97 2.34 23.50
C GLU A 5 14.88 2.34 21.97
N GLY A 6 15.09 1.17 21.35
CA GLY A 6 15.05 0.97 19.90
C GLY A 6 15.72 -0.32 19.48
N ASP A 7 15.94 -0.49 18.18
CA ASP A 7 16.52 -1.69 17.58
C ASP A 7 18.06 -1.60 17.34
N GLY A 8 18.71 -0.67 18.01
CA GLY A 8 20.14 -0.39 17.86
C GLY A 8 20.48 0.63 16.76
N THR A 9 19.58 0.91 15.85
CA THR A 9 19.75 1.87 14.75
C THR A 9 18.67 2.94 14.76
N VAL A 10 17.43 2.56 14.98
CA VAL A 10 16.26 3.45 14.98
C VAL A 10 15.63 3.46 16.36
N ASN A 11 15.18 4.63 16.83
CA ASN A 11 14.53 4.74 18.12
C ASN A 11 13.13 4.10 18.09
N LEU A 12 12.69 3.64 19.26
CA LEU A 12 11.42 2.94 19.43
C LEU A 12 10.22 3.73 18.90
N LEU A 13 10.17 5.04 19.13
CA LEU A 13 9.06 5.86 18.65
C LEU A 13 8.98 5.87 17.13
N SER A 14 10.10 5.94 16.43
CA SER A 14 10.13 5.93 14.96
C SER A 14 9.67 4.59 14.36
N VAL A 15 10.07 3.46 14.95
CA VAL A 15 9.68 2.14 14.43
C VAL A 15 8.28 1.73 14.87
N GLY A 16 7.82 2.17 16.04
CA GLY A 16 6.60 1.67 16.68
C GLY A 16 5.38 2.58 16.58
N TYR A 17 5.56 3.88 16.31
CA TYR A 17 4.46 4.84 16.34
C TYR A 17 3.32 4.47 15.39
N MET A 18 3.64 4.18 14.14
CA MET A 18 2.63 3.88 13.13
C MET A 18 1.85 2.61 13.44
N CYS A 19 2.53 1.55 13.88
CA CYS A 19 1.89 0.28 14.27
C CYS A 19 0.99 0.46 15.49
N ASN A 20 1.48 1.18 16.51
CA ASN A 20 0.76 1.32 17.78
C ASN A 20 -0.40 2.31 17.69
N ARG A 21 -0.21 3.44 17.01
CA ARG A 21 -1.18 4.54 16.97
C ARG A 21 -1.51 5.03 15.57
N GLY A 22 -0.53 5.34 14.72
CA GLY A 22 -0.75 6.02 13.44
C GLY A 22 -1.75 5.31 12.54
N TRP A 23 -1.56 4.05 12.25
CA TRP A 23 -2.46 3.27 11.39
C TRP A 23 -3.82 2.91 12.03
N LYS A 24 -4.06 3.27 13.28
CA LYS A 24 -5.39 3.20 13.90
C LYS A 24 -6.27 4.41 13.54
N TYR A 25 -5.69 5.48 12.98
CA TYR A 25 -6.45 6.62 12.46
C TYR A 25 -6.91 6.36 11.02
N HIS A 26 -8.15 6.74 10.73
CA HIS A 26 -8.75 6.59 9.40
C HIS A 26 -7.90 7.25 8.29
N ARG A 27 -7.25 8.38 8.58
CA ARG A 27 -6.37 9.09 7.65
C ARG A 27 -5.25 8.21 7.09
N TYR A 28 -4.60 7.40 7.93
CA TYR A 28 -3.47 6.54 7.53
C TYR A 28 -3.90 5.11 7.22
N ASN A 29 -5.17 4.78 7.45
CA ASN A 29 -5.77 3.48 7.20
C ASN A 29 -7.23 3.64 6.73
N PRO A 30 -7.45 4.29 5.58
CA PRO A 30 -8.80 4.57 5.08
C PRO A 30 -9.58 3.30 4.74
N ALA A 31 -8.89 2.22 4.41
CA ALA A 31 -9.50 0.92 4.16
C ALA A 31 -9.92 0.16 5.44
N GLY A 32 -9.58 0.68 6.63
CA GLY A 32 -9.90 0.03 7.90
C GLY A 32 -9.22 -1.32 8.12
N VAL A 33 -8.02 -1.51 7.54
CA VAL A 33 -7.26 -2.76 7.72
C VAL A 33 -6.94 -2.96 9.19
N LYS A 34 -7.17 -4.17 9.68
CA LYS A 34 -6.90 -4.53 11.07
C LYS A 34 -5.40 -4.52 11.35
N ILE A 35 -4.97 -3.75 12.32
CA ILE A 35 -3.58 -3.59 12.70
C ILE A 35 -3.32 -4.34 14.01
N LYS A 36 -2.27 -5.14 14.01
CA LYS A 36 -1.74 -5.80 15.20
C LYS A 36 -0.26 -5.45 15.35
N THR A 37 0.17 -5.20 16.57
CA THR A 37 1.55 -4.89 16.91
C THR A 37 2.19 -6.10 17.59
N TYR A 38 3.32 -6.52 17.07
CA TYR A 38 4.09 -7.60 17.66
C TYR A 38 5.55 -7.17 17.83
N GLU A 39 5.98 -7.02 19.07
CA GLU A 39 7.35 -6.66 19.40
C GLU A 39 8.19 -7.90 19.64
N MET A 40 9.43 -7.85 19.20
CA MET A 40 10.42 -8.90 19.39
C MET A 40 11.60 -8.34 20.21
N PRO A 41 11.55 -8.46 21.53
CA PRO A 41 12.65 -7.99 22.37
C PRO A 41 13.98 -8.62 21.97
N HIS A 42 15.04 -7.81 22.07
CA HIS A 42 16.40 -8.31 21.89
C HIS A 42 16.81 -9.12 23.11
N GLU A 43 17.09 -10.39 22.92
CA GLU A 43 17.64 -11.29 23.92
C GLU A 43 19.08 -11.63 23.51
N PRO A 44 20.08 -10.97 24.12
CA PRO A 44 21.47 -11.16 23.74
C PRO A 44 21.95 -12.57 24.02
N ASP A 45 22.66 -13.15 23.07
CA ASP A 45 23.42 -14.38 23.30
C ASP A 45 24.67 -14.06 24.12
N ARG A 46 25.05 -14.99 24.98
CA ARG A 46 26.23 -14.88 25.85
C ARG A 46 27.54 -14.64 25.08
N PHE A 47 27.61 -15.15 23.86
CA PHE A 47 28.80 -15.09 22.99
C PHE A 47 28.66 -14.11 21.84
N SER A 48 27.47 -13.63 21.57
CA SER A 48 27.16 -12.71 20.47
C SER A 48 26.16 -11.65 20.92
N PRO A 49 26.62 -10.55 21.54
CA PRO A 49 25.74 -9.55 22.11
C PRO A 49 24.80 -8.83 21.11
N ARG A 50 25.11 -8.90 19.82
CA ARG A 50 24.29 -8.29 18.74
C ARG A 50 23.46 -9.33 17.99
N GLY A 51 23.97 -10.54 17.84
CA GLY A 51 23.33 -11.60 17.07
C GLY A 51 22.67 -12.65 17.96
N GLY A 52 22.51 -13.85 17.38
CA GLY A 52 21.89 -14.99 18.04
C GLY A 52 20.43 -15.21 17.61
N PRO A 53 19.85 -16.35 18.01
CA PRO A 53 18.54 -16.79 17.53
C PRO A 53 17.39 -15.87 17.95
N ASN A 54 17.57 -15.09 19.01
CA ASN A 54 16.57 -14.18 19.57
C ASN A 54 17.00 -12.71 19.45
N THR A 55 17.79 -12.38 18.44
CA THR A 55 18.23 -11.00 18.21
C THR A 55 17.05 -10.10 17.87
N GLY A 56 17.08 -8.87 18.37
CA GLY A 56 16.22 -7.76 17.98
C GLY A 56 17.02 -6.60 17.36
N ASP A 57 18.28 -6.86 16.96
CA ASP A 57 19.10 -5.88 16.23
C ASP A 57 18.49 -5.57 14.87
N HIS A 58 18.61 -4.33 14.42
CA HIS A 58 17.95 -3.79 13.23
C HIS A 58 18.08 -4.62 11.96
N VAL A 59 19.23 -5.22 11.73
CA VAL A 59 19.50 -6.06 10.54
C VAL A 59 19.39 -7.54 10.86
N ASP A 60 19.94 -7.93 11.99
CA ASP A 60 20.06 -9.35 12.35
C ASP A 60 18.71 -9.99 12.66
N ILE A 61 17.69 -9.20 13.02
CA ILE A 61 16.32 -9.66 13.24
C ILE A 61 15.72 -10.36 12.01
N LEU A 62 16.19 -10.06 10.80
CA LEU A 62 15.75 -10.72 9.58
C LEU A 62 16.08 -12.21 9.55
N GLY A 63 17.09 -12.64 10.31
CA GLY A 63 17.43 -14.05 10.50
C GLY A 63 16.65 -14.75 11.62
N ARG A 64 15.82 -14.02 12.37
CA ARG A 64 15.08 -14.57 13.51
C ARG A 64 13.95 -15.49 13.06
N GLN A 65 13.99 -16.74 13.51
CA GLN A 65 13.01 -17.75 13.11
C GLN A 65 11.56 -17.34 13.48
N SER A 66 11.36 -16.78 14.67
CA SER A 66 10.04 -16.31 15.09
C SER A 66 9.48 -15.20 14.20
N LEU A 67 10.31 -14.30 13.64
CA LEU A 67 9.87 -13.32 12.66
C LEU A 67 9.44 -14.00 11.35
N ASN A 68 10.24 -14.94 10.87
CA ASN A 68 9.94 -15.67 9.64
C ASN A 68 8.63 -16.47 9.77
N ASP A 69 8.39 -17.11 10.92
CA ASP A 69 7.14 -17.81 11.21
C ASP A 69 5.93 -16.87 11.18
N LEU A 70 6.04 -15.67 11.73
CA LEU A 70 4.97 -14.65 11.68
C LEU A 70 4.70 -14.20 10.25
N ILE A 71 5.75 -13.92 9.47
CA ILE A 71 5.63 -13.55 8.06
C ILE A 71 4.91 -14.64 7.27
N LEU A 72 5.30 -15.90 7.46
CA LEU A 72 4.66 -17.04 6.79
C LEU A 72 3.18 -17.19 7.18
N ARG A 73 2.82 -16.99 8.45
CA ARG A 73 1.42 -17.01 8.90
C ARG A 73 0.61 -15.91 8.23
N VAL A 74 1.13 -14.70 8.17
CA VAL A 74 0.46 -13.57 7.48
C VAL A 74 0.30 -13.88 5.99
N ALA A 75 1.35 -14.35 5.32
CA ALA A 75 1.33 -14.71 3.90
C ALA A 75 0.35 -15.86 3.59
N ALA A 76 0.16 -16.77 4.54
CA ALA A 76 -0.82 -17.85 4.44
C ALA A 76 -2.28 -17.43 4.80
N GLY A 77 -2.53 -16.14 5.01
CA GLY A 77 -3.86 -15.63 5.38
C GLY A 77 -4.25 -15.86 6.84
N ARG A 78 -3.31 -16.28 7.69
CA ARG A 78 -3.55 -16.60 9.11
C ARG A 78 -3.10 -15.48 10.06
N GLY A 79 -2.98 -14.26 9.57
CA GLY A 79 -2.56 -13.10 10.37
C GLY A 79 -3.50 -12.80 11.56
N GLU A 80 -4.77 -13.17 11.45
CA GLU A 80 -5.72 -12.98 12.55
C GLU A 80 -5.45 -13.85 13.78
N GLU A 81 -4.78 -14.99 13.60
CA GLU A 81 -4.39 -15.90 14.69
C GLU A 81 -3.21 -15.38 15.52
N ILE A 82 -2.52 -14.36 15.02
CA ILE A 82 -1.38 -13.76 15.71
C ILE A 82 -1.92 -12.87 16.83
N GLU A 83 -1.51 -13.13 18.05
CA GLU A 83 -1.83 -12.29 19.20
C GLU A 83 -0.93 -11.05 19.22
N GLU A 84 -1.45 -9.92 19.67
CA GLU A 84 -0.63 -8.73 19.89
C GLU A 84 0.34 -8.97 21.04
N MET A 85 1.58 -8.54 20.86
CA MET A 85 2.60 -8.56 21.91
C MET A 85 3.32 -7.21 21.93
N VAL A 86 3.04 -6.42 22.95
CA VAL A 86 3.68 -5.13 23.20
C VAL A 86 4.37 -5.21 24.56
N VAL A 87 5.70 -5.10 24.54
CA VAL A 87 6.55 -5.24 25.75
C VAL A 87 7.14 -3.91 26.15
N SER A 88 7.34 -3.02 25.18
CA SER A 88 7.94 -1.71 25.36
C SER A 88 6.92 -0.67 25.87
N ARG A 89 7.41 0.54 26.13
CA ARG A 89 6.59 1.69 26.50
C ARG A 89 6.08 2.47 25.28
N ILE A 90 6.02 1.87 24.10
CA ILE A 90 5.62 2.56 22.87
C ILE A 90 4.24 3.20 22.97
N ALA A 91 3.29 2.56 23.65
CA ALA A 91 1.95 3.11 23.83
C ALA A 91 1.96 4.44 24.60
N GLU A 92 2.79 4.52 25.65
CA GLU A 92 2.98 5.73 26.44
C GLU A 92 3.65 6.83 25.61
N TYR A 93 4.72 6.49 24.90
CA TYR A 93 5.44 7.45 24.06
C TYR A 93 4.57 7.94 22.89
N ALA A 94 3.84 7.03 22.24
CA ALA A 94 2.95 7.38 21.15
C ALA A 94 1.77 8.26 21.60
N ALA A 95 1.30 8.09 22.83
CA ALA A 95 0.21 8.92 23.38
C ALA A 95 0.62 10.40 23.54
N ASN A 96 1.91 10.66 23.76
CA ASN A 96 2.45 12.00 23.94
C ASN A 96 2.79 12.70 22.60
N VAL A 97 2.65 12.01 21.46
CA VAL A 97 2.87 12.61 20.15
C VAL A 97 1.58 13.29 19.68
N GLU A 98 1.63 14.59 19.55
CA GLU A 98 0.60 15.37 18.88
C GLU A 98 0.91 15.42 17.37
N ILE A 99 0.04 14.82 16.59
CA ILE A 99 0.08 15.01 15.13
C ILE A 99 -0.65 16.31 14.87
N ARG A 100 0.04 17.29 14.33
CA ARG A 100 -0.59 18.50 13.82
C ARG A 100 -1.52 18.09 12.69
N GLU A 101 -2.81 18.35 12.84
CA GLU A 101 -3.74 18.17 11.75
C GLU A 101 -3.36 19.14 10.65
N GLU A 102 -3.19 18.63 9.44
CA GLU A 102 -2.67 19.38 8.29
C GLU A 102 -3.70 20.36 7.71
N GLU A 103 -4.21 21.29 8.49
CA GLU A 103 -4.74 22.51 7.86
C GLU A 103 -3.63 23.40 7.27
N GLU A 104 -2.37 23.22 7.72
CA GLU A 104 -1.21 24.00 7.24
C GLU A 104 -0.44 23.36 6.07
N TYR A 105 -0.67 22.09 5.73
CA TYR A 105 -0.07 21.43 4.55
C TYR A 105 -1.07 21.23 3.41
N LYS A 106 -1.89 22.20 3.14
CA LYS A 106 -2.35 22.42 1.76
C LYS A 106 -1.15 22.99 1.01
N VAL A 107 -0.30 22.07 0.55
CA VAL A 107 0.72 22.40 -0.43
C VAL A 107 -0.01 23.12 -1.56
N LYS A 108 0.41 24.34 -1.91
CA LYS A 108 -0.12 25.14 -3.02
C LYS A 108 -0.05 24.45 -4.40
N GLY A 109 0.15 23.13 -4.45
CA GLY A 109 0.19 22.25 -5.61
C GLY A 109 -0.99 21.27 -5.72
N GLU A 110 -1.63 20.88 -4.61
CA GLU A 110 -2.67 19.83 -4.68
C GLU A 110 -3.99 20.30 -5.33
N GLU A 111 -4.31 21.58 -5.33
CA GLU A 111 -5.45 22.10 -6.10
C GLU A 111 -5.18 22.13 -7.62
N ASP A 112 -3.91 22.18 -8.02
CA ASP A 112 -3.52 22.23 -9.44
C ASP A 112 -3.37 20.81 -10.00
N ASP A 113 -2.84 19.86 -9.21
CA ASP A 113 -2.69 18.46 -9.58
C ASP A 113 -4.06 17.77 -9.79
N GLY A 114 -5.06 18.06 -8.97
CA GLY A 114 -6.40 17.53 -9.12
C GLY A 114 -7.09 18.04 -10.40
N LYS A 115 -6.91 19.30 -10.73
CA LYS A 115 -7.46 19.91 -11.97
C LYS A 115 -6.72 19.43 -13.22
N GLU A 116 -5.42 19.19 -13.12
CA GLU A 116 -4.63 18.64 -14.22
C GLU A 116 -4.96 17.17 -14.48
N GLU A 117 -5.17 16.39 -13.44
CA GLU A 117 -5.58 14.99 -13.56
C GLU A 117 -7.01 14.86 -14.12
N GLU A 118 -7.95 15.70 -13.70
CA GLU A 118 -9.30 15.73 -14.26
C GLU A 118 -9.29 16.15 -15.73
N LYS A 119 -8.49 17.13 -16.09
CA LYS A 119 -8.26 17.58 -17.47
C LYS A 119 -7.59 16.52 -18.34
N ARG A 120 -6.70 15.71 -17.75
CA ARG A 120 -6.07 14.57 -18.42
C ARG A 120 -7.05 13.43 -18.64
N ARG A 121 -7.89 13.11 -17.63
CA ARG A 121 -8.96 12.10 -17.74
C ARG A 121 -9.99 12.51 -18.80
N GLY A 122 -10.38 13.78 -18.84
CA GLY A 122 -11.26 14.32 -19.88
C GLY A 122 -10.69 14.10 -21.28
N ARG A 123 -9.45 14.49 -21.51
CA ARG A 123 -8.77 14.30 -22.82
C ARG A 123 -8.63 12.83 -23.25
N VAL A 124 -8.48 11.90 -22.29
CA VAL A 124 -8.41 10.47 -22.60
C VAL A 124 -9.80 9.95 -22.97
N ARG A 125 -10.84 10.38 -22.29
CA ARG A 125 -12.22 10.00 -22.59
C ARG A 125 -12.62 10.47 -24.00
N ASP A 126 -12.38 11.75 -24.31
CA ASP A 126 -12.72 12.33 -25.62
C ASP A 126 -12.03 11.58 -26.78
N LYS A 127 -10.75 11.21 -26.60
CA LYS A 127 -10.02 10.39 -27.59
C LYS A 127 -10.56 8.97 -27.74
N LEU A 128 -11.10 8.39 -26.65
CA LEU A 128 -11.71 7.07 -26.71
C LEU A 128 -13.06 7.10 -27.41
N GLU A 129 -13.85 8.15 -27.19
CA GLU A 129 -15.13 8.39 -27.87
C GLU A 129 -14.90 8.58 -29.38
N GLU A 130 -13.95 9.43 -29.77
CA GLU A 130 -13.55 9.64 -31.17
C GLU A 130 -13.14 8.34 -31.88
N LYS A 131 -12.31 7.51 -31.21
CA LYS A 131 -11.91 6.22 -31.75
C LYS A 131 -13.06 5.21 -31.82
N ALA A 132 -13.98 5.25 -30.90
CA ALA A 132 -15.14 4.38 -30.92
C ALA A 132 -16.07 4.73 -32.11
N GLU A 133 -16.27 6.02 -32.39
CA GLU A 133 -17.03 6.47 -33.57
C GLU A 133 -16.35 6.04 -34.87
N GLU A 134 -15.03 6.19 -34.98
CA GLU A 134 -14.27 5.76 -36.18
C GLU A 134 -14.39 4.24 -36.43
N VAL A 135 -14.37 3.44 -35.37
CA VAL A 135 -14.55 1.98 -35.45
C VAL A 135 -15.98 1.64 -35.87
N LEU A 136 -16.98 2.32 -35.32
CA LEU A 136 -18.38 2.13 -35.69
C LEU A 136 -18.61 2.45 -37.18
N GLU A 137 -18.12 3.58 -37.63
CA GLU A 137 -18.24 3.98 -39.08
C GLU A 137 -17.57 2.98 -40.01
N THR A 138 -16.43 2.43 -39.57
CA THR A 138 -15.70 1.38 -40.30
C THR A 138 -16.50 0.08 -40.36
N LEU A 139 -17.11 -0.33 -39.27
CA LEU A 139 -17.99 -1.51 -39.19
C LEU A 139 -19.23 -1.36 -40.05
N GLU A 140 -19.88 -0.19 -40.07
CA GLU A 140 -21.03 0.10 -40.93
C GLU A 140 -20.68 0.01 -42.40
N ARG A 141 -19.52 0.53 -42.82
CA ARG A 141 -19.02 0.39 -44.20
C ARG A 141 -18.79 -1.08 -44.60
N ILE A 142 -18.25 -1.89 -43.67
CA ILE A 142 -18.03 -3.33 -43.93
C ILE A 142 -19.36 -4.08 -44.07
N VAL A 143 -20.36 -3.74 -43.24
CA VAL A 143 -21.69 -4.36 -43.31
C VAL A 143 -22.41 -3.95 -44.57
N ALA A 144 -22.39 -2.67 -44.94
CA ALA A 144 -23.00 -2.17 -46.17
C ALA A 144 -22.36 -2.75 -47.43
N GLY A 145 -21.02 -2.97 -47.41
CA GLY A 145 -20.30 -3.60 -48.53
C GLY A 145 -20.65 -5.07 -48.74
N LYS A 146 -21.02 -5.80 -47.68
CA LYS A 146 -21.44 -7.21 -47.79
C LYS A 146 -22.85 -7.41 -48.34
N ASP A 147 -23.74 -6.42 -48.22
CA ASP A 147 -25.08 -6.49 -48.82
C ASP A 147 -25.09 -6.19 -50.34
N GLY A 148 -24.07 -5.49 -50.85
CA GLY A 148 -23.91 -5.23 -52.28
C GLY A 148 -23.53 -6.47 -53.13
N ASP A 149 -22.81 -7.43 -52.54
CA ASP A 149 -22.28 -8.59 -53.29
C ASP A 149 -23.28 -9.76 -53.39
N LYS A 150 -24.46 -9.69 -52.75
CA LYS A 150 -25.52 -10.71 -52.84
C LYS A 150 -26.56 -10.46 -53.93
N LYS A 151 -26.51 -9.33 -54.66
CA LYS A 151 -27.48 -9.00 -55.73
C LYS A 151 -26.98 -9.30 -57.16
N GLY A 152 -25.77 -9.80 -57.34
CA GLY A 152 -25.15 -9.97 -58.65
C GLY A 152 -25.23 -11.36 -59.28
N ASN A 153 -25.97 -12.35 -58.74
CA ASN A 153 -25.96 -13.69 -59.31
C ASN A 153 -27.37 -14.35 -59.39
N LYS A 154 -28.30 -13.67 -60.07
CA LYS A 154 -29.61 -14.28 -60.45
C LYS A 154 -30.09 -13.71 -61.75
N ASP A 155 -29.34 -13.89 -62.82
CA ASP A 155 -29.86 -13.83 -64.18
C ASP A 155 -28.79 -14.40 -65.11
N GLU A 156 -28.71 -15.74 -65.16
CA GLU A 156 -28.22 -16.53 -66.29
C GLU A 156 -28.55 -18.00 -66.07
N LEU A 157 -29.74 -18.40 -66.55
CA LEU A 157 -30.06 -19.74 -67.10
C LEU A 157 -31.46 -19.70 -67.70
#